data_410bec71a556e4bf3df9256fb93703d7
#
_entry.id   410bec71a556e4bf3df9256fb93703d7
#
_cell.length_a   1.000
_cell.length_b   1.000
_cell.length_c   1.000
_cell.angle_alpha   90.00
_cell.angle_beta   90.00
_cell.angle_gamma   90.00
#
_symmetry.space_group_name_H-M   'P 1'
#
loop_
_entity.id
_entity.type
_entity.pdbx_description
1 polymer ?
#
loop_
_entity_poly.entity_id
_entity_poly.type
_entity_poly.pdbx_seq_one_letter_code
_entity_poly.pdbx_strand_id
1 'polypeptide(L)'
;IRAVAKGVRRTSSRFGARLEPFMVADLQLYAGRNLDVIQQAESLGSYGADIVIDYERYTSANAMVETADRLSESEATPQQYLLLVGGLRALAGQQQQPRSILDSYLLRAMSLAGWAPSLDGCARCGIEGPHERFVAQLGGMACANCATPGSPRVDHDTIMLLDALIRGDWPRVDAAPAAAHNRASGLVAAFAQWHLERGIRSLAHV
;
A
#
# COMPACT_ATOMS: atom_id res chain seq x y z
N ILE A 1 8.88 -16.17 0.42
CA ILE A 1 9.21 -17.53 -0.06
C ILE A 1 9.31 -17.47 -1.57
N ARG A 2 10.37 -18.09 -2.15
CA ARG A 2 10.51 -18.27 -3.59
C ARG A 2 10.16 -19.72 -3.94
N ALA A 3 9.13 -19.89 -4.77
CA ALA A 3 8.65 -21.20 -5.15
C ALA A 3 8.35 -21.28 -6.65
N VAL A 4 8.38 -22.47 -7.23
CA VAL A 4 8.05 -22.74 -8.63
C VAL A 4 6.80 -23.60 -8.75
N ALA A 5 5.85 -23.18 -9.58
CA ALA A 5 4.68 -23.97 -9.96
C ALA A 5 4.91 -24.65 -11.29
N LYS A 6 5.37 -25.92 -11.28
CA LYS A 6 5.65 -26.67 -12.50
C LYS A 6 4.37 -26.88 -13.33
N GLY A 7 4.41 -26.43 -14.59
CA GLY A 7 3.29 -26.59 -15.52
C GLY A 7 2.13 -25.61 -15.35
N VAL A 8 2.29 -24.54 -14.56
CA VAL A 8 1.23 -23.52 -14.31
C VAL A 8 0.70 -22.89 -15.60
N ARG A 9 1.54 -22.71 -16.63
CA ARG A 9 1.17 -22.11 -17.92
C ARG A 9 0.53 -23.07 -18.92
N ARG A 10 0.33 -24.34 -18.57
CA ARG A 10 -0.33 -25.32 -19.46
C ARG A 10 -1.85 -25.12 -19.38
N THR A 11 -2.54 -25.26 -20.50
CA THR A 11 -4.02 -25.20 -20.57
C THR A 11 -4.69 -26.22 -19.65
N SER A 12 -4.05 -27.39 -19.47
CA SER A 12 -4.48 -28.44 -18.53
C SER A 12 -3.83 -28.35 -17.16
N SER A 13 -3.41 -27.14 -16.75
CA SER A 13 -2.75 -26.96 -15.45
C SER A 13 -3.69 -27.30 -14.31
N ARG A 14 -3.22 -28.13 -13.36
CA ARG A 14 -3.92 -28.44 -12.12
C ARG A 14 -4.10 -27.22 -11.19
N PHE A 15 -3.32 -26.16 -11.41
CA PHE A 15 -3.42 -24.93 -10.64
C PHE A 15 -4.51 -24.00 -11.19
N GLY A 16 -4.80 -24.09 -12.52
CA GLY A 16 -5.74 -23.19 -13.18
C GLY A 16 -5.39 -21.72 -12.90
N ALA A 17 -6.40 -20.90 -12.65
CA ALA A 17 -6.24 -19.48 -12.33
C ALA A 17 -5.85 -19.19 -10.85
N ARG A 18 -5.63 -20.22 -10.02
CA ARG A 18 -5.37 -20.03 -8.58
C ARG A 18 -4.08 -19.31 -8.24
N LEU A 19 -3.13 -19.29 -9.19
CA LEU A 19 -1.82 -18.64 -9.06
C LEU A 19 -1.67 -17.42 -9.97
N GLU A 20 -2.75 -16.92 -10.53
CA GLU A 20 -2.75 -15.66 -11.26
C GLU A 20 -2.60 -14.47 -10.30
N PRO A 21 -2.16 -13.28 -10.78
CA PRO A 21 -2.05 -12.09 -9.95
C PRO A 21 -3.32 -11.76 -9.19
N PHE A 22 -3.16 -11.24 -7.97
CA PHE A 22 -4.25 -10.82 -7.07
C PHE A 22 -5.18 -11.94 -6.58
N MET A 23 -4.75 -13.18 -6.72
CA MET A 23 -5.39 -14.33 -6.10
C MET A 23 -4.83 -14.55 -4.70
N VAL A 24 -5.70 -14.96 -3.78
CA VAL A 24 -5.30 -15.41 -2.44
C VAL A 24 -5.46 -16.92 -2.40
N ALA A 25 -4.38 -17.62 -2.14
CA ALA A 25 -4.36 -19.08 -2.16
C ALA A 25 -3.62 -19.65 -0.96
N ASP A 26 -4.12 -20.77 -0.44
CA ASP A 26 -3.38 -21.64 0.44
C ASP A 26 -2.50 -22.58 -0.39
N LEU A 27 -1.21 -22.65 -0.06
CA LEU A 27 -0.21 -23.36 -0.85
C LEU A 27 0.44 -24.48 -0.05
N GLN A 28 0.39 -25.69 -0.59
CA GLN A 28 1.23 -26.76 -0.11
C GLN A 28 2.58 -26.74 -0.86
N LEU A 29 3.65 -26.54 -0.10
CA LEU A 29 5.01 -26.45 -0.62
C LEU A 29 5.81 -27.70 -0.29
N TYR A 30 6.68 -28.10 -1.23
CA TYR A 30 7.74 -29.06 -1.01
C TYR A 30 9.08 -28.35 -1.02
N ALA A 31 9.87 -28.52 0.04
CA ALA A 31 11.18 -27.88 0.15
C ALA A 31 12.14 -28.38 -0.94
N GLY A 32 12.62 -27.45 -1.77
CA GLY A 32 13.61 -27.72 -2.81
C GLY A 32 15.01 -27.24 -2.41
N ARG A 33 16.04 -27.64 -3.17
CA ARG A 33 17.42 -27.20 -2.90
C ARG A 33 17.63 -25.69 -3.10
N ASN A 34 17.04 -25.12 -4.13
CA ASN A 34 17.19 -23.70 -4.49
C ASN A 34 15.85 -22.95 -4.48
N LEU A 35 14.78 -23.62 -4.85
CA LEU A 35 13.41 -23.09 -4.90
C LEU A 35 12.45 -24.15 -4.38
N ASP A 36 11.50 -23.73 -3.59
CA ASP A 36 10.40 -24.59 -3.18
C ASP A 36 9.50 -24.92 -4.39
N VAL A 37 8.79 -26.02 -4.30
CA VAL A 37 7.87 -26.48 -5.36
C VAL A 37 6.44 -26.43 -4.84
N ILE A 38 5.56 -25.68 -5.51
CA ILE A 38 4.14 -25.69 -5.22
C ILE A 38 3.54 -27.03 -5.65
N GLN A 39 3.04 -27.79 -4.69
CA GLN A 39 2.37 -29.08 -4.93
C GLN A 39 0.87 -28.93 -5.09
N GLN A 40 0.25 -28.11 -4.25
CA GLN A 40 -1.18 -27.82 -4.27
C GLN A 40 -1.42 -26.34 -4.05
N ALA A 41 -2.52 -25.84 -4.60
CA ALA A 41 -3.02 -24.50 -4.38
C ALA A 41 -4.55 -24.56 -4.24
N GLU A 42 -5.07 -24.00 -3.15
CA GLU A 42 -6.51 -23.85 -2.89
C GLU A 42 -6.86 -22.37 -2.84
N SER A 43 -7.89 -21.94 -3.57
CA SER A 43 -8.30 -20.53 -3.60
C SER A 43 -9.01 -20.16 -2.31
N LEU A 44 -8.47 -19.14 -1.62
CA LEU A 44 -9.10 -18.49 -0.46
C LEU A 44 -9.81 -17.18 -0.84
N GLY A 45 -9.38 -16.54 -1.93
CA GLY A 45 -9.98 -15.33 -2.48
C GLY A 45 -9.62 -15.13 -3.93
N SER A 46 -10.54 -14.57 -4.71
CA SER A 46 -10.40 -14.33 -6.15
C SER A 46 -10.73 -12.88 -6.45
N TYR A 47 -9.71 -12.03 -6.56
CA TYR A 47 -9.87 -10.59 -6.79
C TYR A 47 -9.37 -10.18 -8.18
N GLY A 48 -8.58 -11.03 -8.83
CA GLY A 48 -7.91 -10.71 -10.08
C GLY A 48 -8.86 -10.30 -11.20
N ALA A 49 -9.96 -11.03 -11.41
CA ALA A 49 -10.89 -10.77 -12.51
C ALA A 49 -11.52 -9.36 -12.41
N ASP A 50 -11.88 -8.91 -11.20
CA ASP A 50 -12.50 -7.61 -10.98
C ASP A 50 -11.49 -6.45 -10.99
N ILE A 51 -10.23 -6.75 -10.71
CA ILE A 51 -9.15 -5.75 -10.69
C ILE A 51 -8.62 -5.47 -12.10
N VAL A 52 -8.38 -6.51 -12.92
CA VAL A 52 -7.70 -6.37 -14.21
C VAL A 52 -8.52 -5.66 -15.30
N ILE A 53 -9.83 -5.55 -15.11
CA ILE A 53 -10.72 -4.86 -16.07
C ILE A 53 -10.61 -3.34 -16.01
N ASP A 54 -10.00 -2.80 -14.96
CA ASP A 54 -9.85 -1.36 -14.75
C ASP A 54 -8.36 -1.02 -14.54
N TYR A 55 -7.84 -0.06 -15.30
CA TYR A 55 -6.41 0.28 -15.29
C TYR A 55 -5.96 0.85 -13.96
N GLU A 56 -6.77 1.73 -13.34
CA GLU A 56 -6.42 2.35 -12.06
C GLU A 56 -6.41 1.34 -10.91
N ARG A 57 -7.35 0.39 -10.89
CA ARG A 57 -7.34 -0.72 -9.94
C ARG A 57 -6.13 -1.63 -10.15
N TYR A 58 -5.83 -1.96 -11.40
CA TYR A 58 -4.70 -2.80 -11.74
C TYR A 58 -3.38 -2.20 -11.28
N THR A 59 -3.15 -0.91 -11.56
CA THR A 59 -1.93 -0.21 -11.14
C THR A 59 -1.85 -0.05 -9.62
N SER A 60 -2.97 0.25 -8.96
CA SER A 60 -3.06 0.32 -7.49
C SER A 60 -2.76 -1.04 -6.85
N ALA A 61 -3.33 -2.13 -7.36
CA ALA A 61 -3.07 -3.47 -6.85
C ALA A 61 -1.60 -3.89 -7.02
N ASN A 62 -0.98 -3.56 -8.17
CA ASN A 62 0.46 -3.81 -8.37
C ASN A 62 1.32 -3.03 -7.37
N ALA A 63 1.00 -1.75 -7.12
CA ALA A 63 1.70 -0.94 -6.13
C ALA A 63 1.59 -1.53 -4.72
N MET A 64 0.41 -2.06 -4.35
CA MET A 64 0.21 -2.73 -3.06
C MET A 64 1.04 -4.01 -2.95
N VAL A 65 1.00 -4.87 -3.96
CA VAL A 65 1.75 -6.14 -3.97
C VAL A 65 3.27 -5.87 -3.94
N GLU A 66 3.75 -4.91 -4.74
CA GLU A 66 5.17 -4.51 -4.75
C GLU A 66 5.61 -3.95 -3.39
N THR A 67 4.75 -3.17 -2.72
CA THR A 67 5.00 -2.67 -1.37
C THR A 67 5.07 -3.81 -0.36
N ALA A 68 4.10 -4.73 -0.41
CA ALA A 68 4.07 -5.90 0.48
C ALA A 68 5.31 -6.78 0.32
N ASP A 69 5.75 -7.04 -0.93
CA ASP A 69 6.95 -7.83 -1.22
C ASP A 69 8.18 -7.21 -0.55
N ARG A 70 8.37 -5.91 -0.70
CA ARG A 70 9.51 -5.19 -0.10
C ARG A 70 9.48 -5.15 1.43
N LEU A 71 8.31 -4.91 2.01
CA LEU A 71 8.17 -4.90 3.47
C LEU A 71 8.37 -6.28 4.07
N SER A 72 8.03 -7.35 3.33
CA SER A 72 8.21 -8.75 3.75
C SER A 72 9.66 -9.24 3.66
N GLU A 73 10.55 -8.53 2.97
CA GLU A 73 11.98 -8.89 2.93
C GLU A 73 12.64 -8.78 4.32
N SER A 74 12.21 -7.84 5.16
CA SER A 74 12.75 -7.63 6.51
C SER A 74 11.99 -8.42 7.55
N GLU A 75 10.67 -8.36 7.56
CA GLU A 75 9.81 -9.06 8.50
C GLU A 75 8.41 -9.28 7.93
N ALA A 76 8.04 -10.55 7.71
CA ALA A 76 6.69 -10.92 7.27
C ALA A 76 5.78 -11.06 8.49
N THR A 77 4.79 -10.17 8.62
CA THR A 77 3.80 -10.23 9.70
C THR A 77 2.41 -10.59 9.20
N PRO A 78 1.59 -11.30 10.00
CA PRO A 78 0.19 -11.56 9.65
C PRO A 78 -0.61 -10.28 9.38
N GLN A 79 -0.30 -9.19 10.08
CA GLN A 79 -0.97 -7.90 9.91
C GLN A 79 -0.73 -7.30 8.53
N GLN A 80 0.51 -7.36 8.00
CA GLN A 80 0.82 -6.92 6.64
C GLN A 80 0.06 -7.75 5.59
N TYR A 81 0.00 -9.06 5.77
CA TYR A 81 -0.76 -9.95 4.89
C TYR A 81 -2.27 -9.62 4.91
N LEU A 82 -2.87 -9.48 6.09
CA LEU A 82 -4.29 -9.15 6.23
C LEU A 82 -4.62 -7.77 5.64
N LEU A 83 -3.72 -6.80 5.78
CA LEU A 83 -3.86 -5.47 5.19
C LEU A 83 -3.85 -5.55 3.66
N LEU A 84 -2.93 -6.31 3.06
CA LEU A 84 -2.88 -6.53 1.61
C LEU A 84 -4.16 -7.19 1.09
N VAL A 85 -4.60 -8.29 1.72
CA VAL A 85 -5.83 -8.99 1.34
C VAL A 85 -7.04 -8.07 1.45
N GLY A 86 -7.11 -7.25 2.51
CA GLY A 86 -8.16 -6.24 2.70
C GLY A 86 -8.17 -5.19 1.60
N GLY A 87 -7.00 -4.68 1.20
CA GLY A 87 -6.84 -3.72 0.11
C GLY A 87 -7.26 -4.29 -1.24
N LEU A 88 -6.82 -5.51 -1.59
CA LEU A 88 -7.22 -6.18 -2.83
C LEU A 88 -8.74 -6.43 -2.89
N ARG A 89 -9.33 -6.84 -1.76
CA ARG A 89 -10.79 -6.98 -1.64
C ARG A 89 -11.53 -5.66 -1.85
N ALA A 90 -11.03 -4.57 -1.28
CA ALA A 90 -11.62 -3.24 -1.44
C ALA A 90 -11.55 -2.76 -2.90
N LEU A 91 -10.42 -2.97 -3.58
CA LEU A 91 -10.29 -2.66 -5.02
C LEU A 91 -11.29 -3.46 -5.88
N ALA A 92 -11.43 -4.76 -5.62
CA ALA A 92 -12.39 -5.61 -6.33
C ALA A 92 -13.84 -5.21 -6.04
N GLY A 93 -14.14 -4.79 -4.81
CA GLY A 93 -15.49 -4.42 -4.35
C GLY A 93 -16.03 -3.09 -4.87
N GLN A 94 -15.20 -2.24 -5.47
CA GLN A 94 -15.59 -1.00 -6.18
C GLN A 94 -16.36 0.03 -5.34
N GLN A 95 -16.26 -0.03 -4.02
CA GLN A 95 -17.00 0.87 -3.14
C GLN A 95 -16.28 2.21 -2.92
N GLN A 96 -14.97 2.24 -3.15
CA GLN A 96 -14.10 3.39 -2.93
C GLN A 96 -13.22 3.65 -4.17
N GLN A 97 -12.73 4.87 -4.31
CA GLN A 97 -11.81 5.21 -5.40
C GLN A 97 -10.50 4.43 -5.25
N PRO A 98 -9.98 3.81 -6.32
CA PRO A 98 -8.77 2.98 -6.27
C PRO A 98 -7.56 3.71 -5.67
N ARG A 99 -7.41 4.99 -5.98
CA ARG A 99 -6.34 5.84 -5.46
C ARG A 99 -6.43 6.01 -3.94
N SER A 100 -7.63 6.27 -3.40
CA SER A 100 -7.83 6.40 -1.96
C SER A 100 -7.57 5.09 -1.21
N ILE A 101 -7.93 3.95 -1.83
CA ILE A 101 -7.62 2.62 -1.28
C ILE A 101 -6.09 2.41 -1.24
N LEU A 102 -5.37 2.77 -2.32
CA LEU A 102 -3.91 2.68 -2.38
C LEU A 102 -3.26 3.57 -1.32
N ASP A 103 -3.67 4.84 -1.22
CA ASP A 103 -3.10 5.79 -0.25
C ASP A 103 -3.31 5.31 1.19
N SER A 104 -4.51 4.82 1.52
CA SER A 104 -4.80 4.22 2.83
C SER A 104 -3.93 2.98 3.08
N TYR A 105 -3.80 2.10 2.07
CA TYR A 105 -2.94 0.92 2.18
C TYR A 105 -1.48 1.29 2.45
N LEU A 106 -0.91 2.21 1.68
CA LEU A 106 0.49 2.63 1.83
C LEU A 106 0.76 3.21 3.21
N LEU A 107 -0.07 4.15 3.69
CA LEU A 107 0.07 4.75 5.02
C LEU A 107 0.01 3.71 6.13
N ARG A 108 -0.92 2.77 6.05
CA ARG A 108 -1.12 1.72 7.05
C ARG A 108 -0.01 0.67 6.99
N ALA A 109 0.44 0.30 5.79
CA ALA A 109 1.55 -0.63 5.61
C ALA A 109 2.86 -0.06 6.17
N MET A 110 3.13 1.25 5.92
CA MET A 110 4.26 1.95 6.50
C MET A 110 4.14 2.02 8.02
N SER A 111 2.95 2.33 8.56
CA SER A 111 2.72 2.37 10.00
C SER A 111 2.97 1.02 10.68
N LEU A 112 2.54 -0.10 10.07
CA LEU A 112 2.82 -1.45 10.54
C LEU A 112 4.32 -1.79 10.49
N ALA A 113 5.06 -1.20 9.55
CA ALA A 113 6.52 -1.35 9.45
C ALA A 113 7.29 -0.41 10.41
N GLY A 114 6.60 0.32 11.29
CA GLY A 114 7.22 1.23 12.25
C GLY A 114 7.44 2.66 11.73
N TRP A 115 6.97 2.99 10.53
CA TRP A 115 7.07 4.33 9.92
C TRP A 115 5.70 5.01 9.87
N ALA A 116 5.05 5.18 11.03
CA ALA A 116 3.81 5.94 11.11
C ALA A 116 4.09 7.44 10.89
N PRO A 117 3.38 8.13 9.97
CA PRO A 117 3.59 9.56 9.79
C PRO A 117 3.10 10.35 11.00
N SER A 118 3.91 11.31 11.48
CA SER A 118 3.50 12.26 12.52
C SER A 118 2.63 13.35 11.89
N LEU A 119 1.36 13.44 12.27
CA LEU A 119 0.42 14.44 11.76
C LEU A 119 0.11 15.52 12.79
N ASP A 120 0.13 15.22 14.09
CA ASP A 120 -0.28 16.12 15.18
C ASP A 120 0.87 16.95 15.74
N GLY A 121 2.11 16.48 15.58
CA GLY A 121 3.30 17.14 16.10
C GLY A 121 4.44 17.18 15.09
N CYS A 122 5.48 17.91 15.45
CA CYS A 122 6.69 17.97 14.62
C CYS A 122 7.45 16.65 14.67
N ALA A 123 7.60 15.99 13.52
CA ALA A 123 8.28 14.70 13.38
C ALA A 123 9.75 14.71 13.84
N ARG A 124 10.38 15.90 13.98
CA ARG A 124 11.77 16.02 14.42
C ARG A 124 11.92 16.37 15.90
N CYS A 125 11.16 17.34 16.41
CA CYS A 125 11.36 17.86 17.78
C CYS A 125 10.19 17.60 18.72
N GLY A 126 9.08 17.00 18.23
CA GLY A 126 7.92 16.64 19.02
C GLY A 126 7.00 17.79 19.44
N ILE A 127 7.32 19.05 19.09
CA ILE A 127 6.45 20.19 19.42
C ILE A 127 5.06 19.96 18.83
N GLU A 128 4.03 20.09 19.66
CA GLU A 128 2.63 19.98 19.24
C GLU A 128 2.27 21.00 18.18
N GLY A 129 1.39 20.57 17.24
CA GLY A 129 0.92 21.38 16.13
C GLY A 129 -0.19 22.37 16.49
N PRO A 130 -0.84 22.95 15.49
CA PRO A 130 -0.77 22.57 14.07
C PRO A 130 0.50 23.04 13.34
N HIS A 131 0.97 22.27 12.39
CA HIS A 131 2.08 22.60 11.50
C HIS A 131 1.61 22.61 10.04
N GLU A 132 2.31 23.37 9.19
CA GLU A 132 1.89 23.60 7.81
C GLU A 132 2.80 22.93 6.76
N ARG A 133 3.86 22.23 7.17
CA ARG A 133 4.80 21.64 6.24
C ARG A 133 4.97 20.16 6.49
N PHE A 134 4.94 19.39 5.40
CA PHE A 134 5.20 17.95 5.43
C PHE A 134 6.62 17.68 4.90
N VAL A 135 7.37 16.87 5.63
CA VAL A 135 8.73 16.47 5.26
C VAL A 135 8.82 14.94 5.30
N ALA A 136 8.75 14.32 4.13
CA ALA A 136 8.78 12.85 4.00
C ALA A 136 10.01 12.24 4.67
N GLN A 137 11.17 12.90 4.56
CA GLN A 137 12.44 12.48 5.14
C GLN A 137 12.45 12.50 6.68
N LEU A 138 11.62 13.34 7.29
CA LEU A 138 11.46 13.39 8.74
C LEU A 138 10.32 12.49 9.23
N GLY A 139 9.52 11.98 8.33
CA GLY A 139 8.40 11.11 8.67
C GLY A 139 7.11 11.83 9.02
N GLY A 140 6.84 13.05 8.50
CA GLY A 140 5.57 13.72 8.75
C GLY A 140 5.62 15.24 8.76
N MET A 141 4.72 15.83 9.57
CA MET A 141 4.63 17.30 9.75
C MET A 141 5.85 17.85 10.47
N ALA A 142 6.25 19.06 10.12
CA ALA A 142 7.39 19.73 10.71
C ALA A 142 7.07 21.19 11.07
N CYS A 143 7.53 21.64 12.24
CA CYS A 143 7.43 23.03 12.65
C CYS A 143 8.33 23.93 11.77
N ALA A 144 8.12 25.25 11.83
CA ALA A 144 8.87 26.22 11.02
C ALA A 144 10.39 26.10 11.16
N ASN A 145 10.88 25.74 12.36
CA ASN A 145 12.32 25.61 12.64
C ASN A 145 12.93 24.29 12.14
N CYS A 146 12.11 23.25 11.97
CA CYS A 146 12.55 21.91 11.55
C CYS A 146 12.28 21.61 10.09
N ALA A 147 11.37 22.35 9.47
CA ALA A 147 11.03 22.16 8.07
C ALA A 147 12.23 22.50 7.16
N THR A 148 12.45 21.67 6.16
CA THR A 148 13.49 21.92 5.15
C THR A 148 13.01 22.94 4.11
N PRO A 149 13.90 23.79 3.55
CA PRO A 149 13.55 24.66 2.45
C PRO A 149 12.92 23.87 1.29
N GLY A 150 11.81 24.38 0.74
CA GLY A 150 11.11 23.73 -0.37
C GLY A 150 10.14 22.61 0.03
N SER A 151 10.04 22.23 1.31
CA SER A 151 9.03 21.25 1.74
C SER A 151 7.60 21.76 1.46
N PRO A 152 6.70 20.89 0.99
CA PRO A 152 5.34 21.28 0.60
C PRO A 152 4.54 21.80 1.80
N ARG A 153 3.74 22.84 1.55
CA ARG A 153 2.72 23.30 2.48
C ARG A 153 1.50 22.39 2.39
N VAL A 154 0.95 22.08 3.54
CA VAL A 154 -0.20 21.20 3.71
C VAL A 154 -1.29 21.98 4.44
N ASP A 155 -2.48 22.02 3.85
CA ASP A 155 -3.65 22.62 4.49
C ASP A 155 -4.35 21.64 5.45
N HIS A 156 -5.25 22.16 6.23
CA HIS A 156 -6.01 21.42 7.22
C HIS A 156 -6.77 20.24 6.61
N ASP A 157 -7.45 20.44 5.48
CA ASP A 157 -8.25 19.40 4.83
C ASP A 157 -7.38 18.21 4.40
N THR A 158 -6.18 18.48 3.91
CA THR A 158 -5.23 17.43 3.54
C THR A 158 -4.74 16.65 4.77
N ILE A 159 -4.46 17.33 5.90
CA ILE A 159 -4.06 16.66 7.14
C ILE A 159 -5.19 15.76 7.66
N MET A 160 -6.43 16.28 7.68
CA MET A 160 -7.60 15.51 8.08
C MET A 160 -7.86 14.30 7.19
N LEU A 161 -7.62 14.44 5.88
CA LEU A 161 -7.72 13.32 4.94
C LEU A 161 -6.63 12.27 5.20
N LEU A 162 -5.38 12.66 5.45
CA LEU A 162 -4.30 11.72 5.79
C LEU A 162 -4.64 10.92 7.06
N ASP A 163 -5.16 11.57 8.10
CA ASP A 163 -5.62 10.90 9.32
C ASP A 163 -6.77 9.94 9.04
N ALA A 164 -7.77 10.36 8.25
CA ALA A 164 -8.89 9.52 7.86
C ALA A 164 -8.45 8.28 7.07
N LEU A 165 -7.49 8.43 6.14
CA LEU A 165 -6.91 7.31 5.35
C LEU A 165 -6.19 6.31 6.26
N ILE A 166 -5.42 6.77 7.25
CA ILE A 166 -4.73 5.91 8.22
C ILE A 166 -5.75 5.12 9.06
N ARG A 167 -6.82 5.76 9.50
CA ARG A 167 -7.87 5.14 10.34
C ARG A 167 -8.83 4.27 9.54
N GLY A 168 -8.89 4.44 8.21
CA GLY A 168 -9.89 3.80 7.36
C GLY A 168 -11.29 4.40 7.56
N ASP A 169 -11.36 5.69 7.90
CA ASP A 169 -12.63 6.45 8.07
C ASP A 169 -13.15 6.89 6.68
N TRP A 170 -13.72 5.93 5.96
CA TRP A 170 -14.18 6.14 4.60
C TRP A 170 -15.21 7.26 4.44
N PRO A 171 -16.20 7.46 5.35
CA PRO A 171 -17.10 8.60 5.26
C PRO A 171 -16.37 9.94 5.21
N ARG A 172 -15.29 10.11 5.99
CA ARG A 172 -14.46 11.32 5.94
C ARG A 172 -13.60 11.40 4.71
N VAL A 173 -13.07 10.26 4.25
CA VAL A 173 -12.32 10.20 2.99
C VAL A 173 -13.20 10.67 1.84
N ASP A 174 -14.42 10.15 1.72
CA ASP A 174 -15.36 10.49 0.64
C ASP A 174 -15.83 11.96 0.70
N ALA A 175 -15.92 12.53 1.88
CA ALA A 175 -16.33 13.93 2.07
C ALA A 175 -15.20 14.94 1.80
N ALA A 176 -13.94 14.49 1.66
CA ALA A 176 -12.81 15.38 1.50
C ALA A 176 -12.79 16.06 0.11
N PRO A 177 -12.34 17.32 0.01
CA PRO A 177 -12.24 18.02 -1.27
C PRO A 177 -11.27 17.34 -2.24
N ALA A 178 -11.56 17.36 -3.54
CA ALA A 178 -10.70 16.78 -4.58
C ALA A 178 -9.26 17.33 -4.54
N ALA A 179 -9.09 18.62 -4.19
CA ALA A 179 -7.77 19.23 -4.03
C ALA A 179 -6.97 18.61 -2.87
N ALA A 180 -7.63 18.19 -1.78
CA ALA A 180 -7.00 17.48 -0.67
C ALA A 180 -6.56 16.08 -1.10
N HIS A 181 -7.38 15.33 -1.85
CA HIS A 181 -7.02 14.03 -2.41
C HIS A 181 -5.75 14.10 -3.26
N ASN A 182 -5.67 15.05 -4.21
CA ASN A 182 -4.51 15.21 -5.07
C ASN A 182 -3.23 15.51 -4.27
N ARG A 183 -3.33 16.38 -3.24
CA ARG A 183 -2.19 16.70 -2.36
C ARG A 183 -1.80 15.50 -1.48
N ALA A 184 -2.76 14.87 -0.84
CA ALA A 184 -2.52 13.71 0.02
C ALA A 184 -1.81 12.60 -0.74
N SER A 185 -2.29 12.23 -1.94
CA SER A 185 -1.66 11.19 -2.77
C SER A 185 -0.22 11.51 -3.12
N GLY A 186 0.09 12.77 -3.47
CA GLY A 186 1.49 13.19 -3.72
C GLY A 186 2.38 13.05 -2.48
N LEU A 187 1.86 13.40 -1.29
CA LEU A 187 2.59 13.25 -0.03
C LEU A 187 2.79 11.79 0.35
N VAL A 188 1.75 10.97 0.21
CA VAL A 188 1.80 9.52 0.48
C VAL A 188 2.81 8.83 -0.43
N ALA A 189 2.79 9.13 -1.73
CA ALA A 189 3.76 8.58 -2.68
C ALA A 189 5.20 8.96 -2.31
N ALA A 190 5.47 10.23 -2.02
CA ALA A 190 6.80 10.69 -1.62
C ALA A 190 7.26 10.06 -0.31
N PHE A 191 6.36 9.92 0.67
CA PHE A 191 6.62 9.28 1.96
C PHE A 191 6.94 7.79 1.79
N ALA A 192 6.11 7.05 1.08
CA ALA A 192 6.33 5.62 0.83
C ALA A 192 7.62 5.38 0.03
N GLN A 193 7.87 6.18 -1.01
CA GLN A 193 9.08 6.07 -1.82
C GLN A 193 10.35 6.28 -0.99
N TRP A 194 10.36 7.27 -0.10
CA TRP A 194 11.50 7.55 0.77
C TRP A 194 11.81 6.38 1.71
N HIS A 195 10.79 5.86 2.37
CA HIS A 195 10.97 4.79 3.36
C HIS A 195 11.27 3.41 2.75
N LEU A 196 10.87 3.17 1.50
CA LEU A 196 11.14 1.90 0.82
C LEU A 196 12.51 1.85 0.13
N GLU A 197 13.37 2.89 0.29
CA GLU A 197 14.75 3.03 -0.24
C GLU A 197 14.89 2.87 -1.77
N ARG A 198 14.01 2.11 -2.40
CA ARG A 198 13.96 1.91 -3.86
C ARG A 198 12.55 2.26 -4.32
N GLY A 199 12.40 3.23 -5.19
CA GLY A 199 11.08 3.63 -5.70
C GLY A 199 10.21 2.43 -6.09
N ILE A 200 8.93 2.45 -5.75
CA ILE A 200 7.96 1.44 -6.18
C ILE A 200 7.66 1.72 -7.66
N ARG A 201 8.03 0.81 -8.56
CA ARG A 201 7.92 1.01 -10.01
C ARG A 201 6.50 1.31 -10.46
N SER A 202 5.52 0.64 -9.87
CA SER A 202 4.10 0.81 -10.17
C SER A 202 3.52 2.15 -9.73
N LEU A 203 4.12 2.89 -8.78
CA LEU A 203 3.70 4.24 -8.39
C LEU A 203 3.90 5.28 -9.48
N ALA A 204 4.79 5.02 -10.45
CA ALA A 204 4.99 5.92 -11.58
C ALA A 204 3.80 5.94 -12.57
N HIS A 205 2.86 5.00 -12.45
CA HIS A 205 1.71 4.81 -13.34
C HIS A 205 0.36 5.10 -12.66
N VAL A 206 0.36 5.53 -11.39
CA VAL A 206 -0.81 5.92 -10.61
C VAL A 206 -0.86 7.44 -10.45
#